data_d533bab86df8275cd74aeaf906c84401
#
_entry.id   d533bab86df8275cd74aeaf906c84401
#
_cell.length_a   1.000
_cell.length_b   1.000
_cell.length_c   1.000
_cell.angle_alpha   90.00
_cell.angle_beta   90.00
_cell.angle_gamma   90.00
#
_symmetry.space_group_name_H-M   'P 1'
#
loop_
_entity.id
_entity.type
_entity.pdbx_description
1 polymer ?
#
loop_
_entity_poly.entity_id
_entity_poly.type
_entity_poly.pdbx_seq_one_letter_code
_entity_poly.pdbx_strand_id
1 'polypeptide(L)'
;MRRRRHARGRGTRRTVRPAPQLREIIADIRNDDLRADAAIRGIRSLLRRRDYQPQPVDLAATVQHVFRLIAGDALHRRVPIRHELPADLPLVTGDRSSIEQVLVILIVNGMDAMKDAPEVARDLVVGARHDGDFVQVTVRDRGHGIAAANMSQLFDSFFTTKSDGMEMGLSIARSMIFMHGGRIWTENAADGGAAFHFTLAVAPATAVA
;
A
#
# COMPACT_ATOMS: atom_id res chain seq x y z
N MET A 1 -52.54 -35.76 -40.86
CA MET A 1 -51.40 -35.98 -39.89
C MET A 1 -50.25 -35.03 -40.19
N ARG A 2 -50.10 -33.89 -39.50
CA ARG A 2 -49.00 -32.96 -39.67
C ARG A 2 -48.30 -32.80 -38.30
N ARG A 3 -47.10 -33.33 -38.21
CA ARG A 3 -46.22 -33.21 -36.97
C ARG A 3 -45.63 -31.80 -36.91
N ARG A 4 -45.93 -31.07 -35.82
CA ARG A 4 -45.26 -29.80 -35.45
C ARG A 4 -43.94 -30.14 -34.77
N ARG A 5 -42.82 -29.68 -35.35
CA ARG A 5 -41.49 -29.71 -34.72
C ARG A 5 -41.37 -28.50 -33.78
N HIS A 6 -41.14 -28.76 -32.48
CA HIS A 6 -40.76 -27.74 -31.53
C HIS A 6 -39.26 -27.42 -31.72
N ALA A 7 -39.00 -26.20 -32.16
CA ALA A 7 -37.65 -25.65 -32.13
C ALA A 7 -37.36 -25.13 -30.70
N ARG A 8 -36.42 -25.77 -30.00
CA ARG A 8 -35.85 -25.26 -28.72
C ARG A 8 -34.91 -24.14 -29.06
N GLY A 9 -35.28 -22.89 -28.72
CA GLY A 9 -34.40 -21.75 -28.76
C GLY A 9 -33.32 -21.88 -27.66
N ARG A 10 -32.06 -22.01 -28.07
CA ARG A 10 -30.90 -21.85 -27.19
C ARG A 10 -30.74 -20.36 -26.84
N GLY A 11 -31.15 -19.97 -25.65
CA GLY A 11 -30.87 -18.65 -25.11
C GLY A 11 -29.37 -18.48 -24.88
N THR A 12 -28.72 -17.74 -25.79
CA THR A 12 -27.36 -17.26 -25.57
C THR A 12 -27.37 -16.24 -24.43
N ARG A 13 -26.83 -16.61 -23.28
CA ARG A 13 -26.54 -15.66 -22.18
C ARG A 13 -25.54 -14.64 -22.71
N ARG A 14 -26.05 -13.47 -23.08
CA ARG A 14 -25.26 -12.31 -23.44
C ARG A 14 -24.60 -11.80 -22.15
N THR A 15 -23.34 -12.11 -21.93
CA THR A 15 -22.55 -11.49 -20.89
C THR A 15 -22.38 -10.01 -21.21
N VAL A 16 -23.18 -9.17 -20.58
CA VAL A 16 -23.08 -7.71 -20.69
C VAL A 16 -21.76 -7.30 -20.01
N ARG A 17 -20.74 -6.97 -20.81
CA ARG A 17 -19.55 -6.30 -20.30
C ARG A 17 -19.97 -4.90 -19.83
N PRO A 18 -19.74 -4.52 -18.59
CA PRO A 18 -20.09 -3.17 -18.13
C PRO A 18 -19.35 -2.12 -18.96
N ALA A 19 -20.06 -1.01 -19.26
CA ALA A 19 -19.50 0.11 -20.00
C ALA A 19 -18.20 0.61 -19.33
N PRO A 20 -17.22 1.14 -20.09
CA PRO A 20 -15.94 1.64 -19.54
C PRO A 20 -16.13 2.59 -18.36
N GLN A 21 -17.07 3.52 -18.46
CA GLN A 21 -17.43 4.48 -17.40
C GLN A 21 -17.92 3.80 -16.10
N LEU A 22 -18.65 2.70 -16.18
CA LEU A 22 -19.11 1.98 -14.98
C LEU A 22 -17.96 1.27 -14.27
N ARG A 23 -16.94 0.84 -15.01
CA ARG A 23 -15.71 0.25 -14.42
C ARG A 23 -14.87 1.29 -13.72
N GLU A 24 -14.75 2.49 -14.27
CA GLU A 24 -14.08 3.62 -13.64
C GLU A 24 -14.77 4.01 -12.34
N ILE A 25 -16.09 4.19 -12.36
CA ILE A 25 -16.88 4.51 -11.15
C ILE A 25 -16.72 3.43 -10.07
N ILE A 26 -16.75 2.15 -10.43
CA ILE A 26 -16.58 1.05 -9.47
C ILE A 26 -15.14 1.04 -8.91
N ALA A 27 -14.14 1.38 -9.74
CA ALA A 27 -12.76 1.48 -9.28
C ALA A 27 -12.57 2.66 -8.33
N ASP A 28 -13.16 3.81 -8.61
CA ASP A 28 -13.12 5.00 -7.76
C ASP A 28 -13.81 4.71 -6.41
N ILE A 29 -14.99 4.10 -6.41
CA ILE A 29 -15.68 3.68 -5.18
C ILE A 29 -14.81 2.72 -4.36
N ARG A 30 -14.17 1.73 -4.99
CA ARG A 30 -13.26 0.81 -4.28
C ARG A 30 -12.04 1.51 -3.69
N ASN A 31 -11.50 2.50 -4.40
CA ASN A 31 -10.35 3.28 -3.91
C ASN A 31 -10.74 4.14 -2.72
N ASP A 32 -11.92 4.76 -2.76
CA ASP A 32 -12.47 5.54 -1.66
C ASP A 32 -12.78 4.63 -0.46
N ASP A 33 -13.32 3.43 -0.67
CA ASP A 33 -13.53 2.43 0.38
C ASP A 33 -12.20 2.00 1.03
N LEU A 34 -11.16 1.74 0.24
CA LEU A 34 -9.82 1.38 0.78
C LEU A 34 -9.22 2.53 1.59
N ARG A 35 -9.40 3.79 1.15
CA ARG A 35 -8.93 4.98 1.87
C ARG A 35 -9.73 5.21 3.16
N ALA A 36 -11.06 5.10 3.10
CA ALA A 36 -11.93 5.22 4.26
C ALA A 36 -11.62 4.12 5.29
N ASP A 37 -11.43 2.90 4.85
CA ASP A 37 -11.10 1.76 5.69
C ASP A 37 -9.71 1.89 6.33
N ALA A 38 -8.72 2.42 5.60
CA ALA A 38 -7.41 2.76 6.13
C ALA A 38 -7.49 3.88 7.18
N ALA A 39 -8.28 4.93 6.94
CA ALA A 39 -8.49 6.02 7.89
C ALA A 39 -9.22 5.53 9.17
N ILE A 40 -10.27 4.74 9.02
CA ILE A 40 -11.04 4.18 10.15
C ILE A 40 -10.16 3.22 10.97
N ARG A 41 -9.38 2.36 10.31
CA ARG A 41 -8.41 1.48 10.99
C ARG A 41 -7.35 2.28 11.70
N GLY A 42 -6.83 3.36 11.06
CA GLY A 42 -5.86 4.26 11.68
C GLY A 42 -6.39 4.93 12.93
N ILE A 43 -7.60 5.47 12.90
CA ILE A 43 -8.25 6.07 14.07
C ILE A 43 -8.49 5.00 15.15
N ARG A 44 -8.95 3.80 14.77
CA ARG A 44 -9.11 2.67 15.70
C ARG A 44 -7.79 2.24 16.30
N SER A 45 -6.68 2.25 15.56
CA SER A 45 -5.35 1.89 16.09
C SER A 45 -4.84 2.92 17.09
N LEU A 46 -5.11 4.22 16.87
CA LEU A 46 -4.80 5.28 17.82
C LEU A 46 -5.60 5.15 19.13
N LEU A 47 -6.85 4.65 19.04
CA LEU A 47 -7.72 4.41 20.20
C LEU A 47 -7.43 3.08 20.90
N ARG A 48 -6.87 2.09 20.19
CA ARG A 48 -6.53 0.75 20.71
C ARG A 48 -5.12 0.67 21.32
N ARG A 49 -4.67 1.66 22.06
CA ARG A 49 -3.42 1.58 22.83
C ARG A 49 -3.29 0.35 23.74
N ARG A 50 -4.35 -0.45 23.88
CA ARG A 50 -4.39 -1.61 24.79
C ARG A 50 -4.03 -2.96 24.17
N ASP A 51 -3.97 -3.08 22.83
CA ASP A 51 -3.83 -4.39 22.16
C ASP A 51 -2.57 -4.51 21.29
N TYR A 52 -1.56 -3.62 21.44
CA TYR A 52 -0.28 -3.79 20.78
C TYR A 52 0.44 -5.01 21.38
N GLN A 53 0.40 -6.13 20.67
CA GLN A 53 1.13 -7.34 21.00
C GLN A 53 2.23 -7.57 19.98
N PRO A 54 3.45 -7.10 20.23
CA PRO A 54 4.56 -7.30 19.32
C PRO A 54 4.87 -8.79 19.22
N GLN A 55 4.92 -9.30 17.98
CA GLN A 55 5.26 -10.67 17.64
C GLN A 55 6.40 -10.68 16.62
N PRO A 56 7.14 -11.78 16.49
CA PRO A 56 8.04 -11.94 15.35
C PRO A 56 7.24 -11.95 14.03
N VAL A 57 7.60 -11.06 13.10
CA VAL A 57 6.94 -10.89 11.81
C VAL A 57 7.94 -11.13 10.69
N ASP A 58 7.57 -11.99 9.75
CA ASP A 58 8.27 -12.18 8.48
C ASP A 58 7.85 -11.06 7.52
N LEU A 59 8.79 -10.15 7.24
CA LEU A 59 8.56 -9.02 6.33
C LEU A 59 8.37 -9.47 4.87
N ALA A 60 9.06 -10.52 4.43
CA ALA A 60 8.93 -11.00 3.07
C ALA A 60 7.52 -11.56 2.83
N ALA A 61 7.01 -12.38 3.76
CA ALA A 61 5.64 -12.89 3.71
C ALA A 61 4.60 -11.76 3.82
N THR A 62 4.88 -10.72 4.63
CA THR A 62 4.01 -9.55 4.81
C THR A 62 3.92 -8.71 3.54
N VAL A 63 5.05 -8.39 2.90
CA VAL A 63 5.10 -7.65 1.63
C VAL A 63 4.36 -8.43 0.52
N GLN A 64 4.59 -9.74 0.41
CA GLN A 64 3.87 -10.56 -0.56
C GLN A 64 2.36 -10.58 -0.32
N HIS A 65 1.93 -10.58 0.95
CA HIS A 65 0.51 -10.49 1.28
C HIS A 65 -0.09 -9.15 0.83
N VAL A 66 0.56 -8.04 1.14
CA VAL A 66 0.14 -6.70 0.70
C VAL A 66 0.09 -6.61 -0.82
N PHE A 67 1.08 -7.14 -1.54
CA PHE A 67 1.07 -7.15 -3.01
C PHE A 67 -0.15 -7.87 -3.59
N ARG A 68 -0.56 -8.99 -2.99
CA ARG A 68 -1.81 -9.68 -3.40
C ARG A 68 -3.05 -8.82 -3.16
N LEU A 69 -3.10 -8.09 -2.05
CA LEU A 69 -4.24 -7.22 -1.73
C LEU A 69 -4.40 -6.07 -2.72
N ILE A 70 -3.28 -5.46 -3.14
CA ILE A 70 -3.30 -4.26 -4.00
C ILE A 70 -3.13 -4.59 -5.49
N ALA A 71 -2.94 -5.85 -5.87
CA ALA A 71 -2.66 -6.25 -7.26
C ALA A 71 -3.71 -5.74 -8.25
N GLY A 72 -4.99 -5.74 -7.87
CA GLY A 72 -6.08 -5.24 -8.70
C GLY A 72 -5.99 -3.73 -8.95
N ASP A 73 -5.63 -2.95 -7.92
CA ASP A 73 -5.47 -1.50 -8.03
C ASP A 73 -4.21 -1.13 -8.83
N ALA A 74 -3.08 -1.81 -8.57
CA ALA A 74 -1.85 -1.63 -9.32
C ALA A 74 -2.04 -1.92 -10.83
N LEU A 75 -2.78 -3.00 -11.17
CA LEU A 75 -3.10 -3.32 -12.55
C LEU A 75 -4.00 -2.25 -13.19
N HIS A 76 -5.01 -1.77 -12.48
CA HIS A 76 -5.90 -0.71 -12.98
C HIS A 76 -5.15 0.60 -13.25
N ARG A 77 -4.24 0.97 -12.36
CA ARG A 77 -3.39 2.17 -12.48
C ARG A 77 -2.21 1.96 -13.43
N ARG A 78 -2.00 0.74 -13.93
CA ARG A 78 -0.87 0.36 -14.80
C ARG A 78 0.47 0.72 -14.16
N VAL A 79 0.61 0.42 -12.87
CA VAL A 79 1.85 0.60 -12.11
C VAL A 79 2.44 -0.78 -11.82
N PRO A 80 3.58 -1.14 -12.43
CA PRO A 80 4.35 -2.30 -12.01
C PRO A 80 4.80 -2.14 -10.56
N ILE A 81 4.56 -3.16 -9.73
CA ILE A 81 5.06 -3.21 -8.35
C ILE A 81 5.95 -4.43 -8.20
N ARG A 82 7.12 -4.24 -7.60
CA ARG A 82 8.09 -5.29 -7.37
C ARG A 82 8.76 -5.16 -6.01
N HIS A 83 9.35 -6.22 -5.52
CA HIS A 83 10.12 -6.17 -4.28
C HIS A 83 11.57 -6.61 -4.49
N GLU A 84 12.44 -6.02 -3.69
CA GLU A 84 13.88 -6.32 -3.59
C GLU A 84 14.18 -6.59 -2.11
N LEU A 85 13.91 -7.83 -1.70
CA LEU A 85 14.10 -8.27 -0.32
C LEU A 85 15.19 -9.33 -0.27
N PRO A 86 16.21 -9.17 0.60
CA PRO A 86 17.20 -10.23 0.86
C PRO A 86 16.52 -11.51 1.36
N ALA A 87 17.05 -12.65 0.94
CA ALA A 87 16.51 -13.96 1.35
C ALA A 87 16.77 -14.28 2.84
N ASP A 88 17.78 -13.65 3.43
CA ASP A 88 18.25 -13.80 4.81
C ASP A 88 17.77 -12.67 5.73
N LEU A 89 16.71 -11.98 5.35
CA LEU A 89 16.15 -10.89 6.15
C LEU A 89 15.67 -11.43 7.51
N PRO A 90 16.12 -10.87 8.64
CA PRO A 90 15.68 -11.34 9.95
C PRO A 90 14.21 -11.02 10.20
N LEU A 91 13.57 -11.78 11.09
CA LEU A 91 12.24 -11.43 11.60
C LEU A 91 12.31 -10.10 12.34
N VAL A 92 11.24 -9.32 12.25
CA VAL A 92 11.11 -8.06 12.99
C VAL A 92 10.07 -8.17 14.09
N THR A 93 10.21 -7.36 15.14
CA THR A 93 9.23 -7.27 16.21
C THR A 93 8.13 -6.29 15.83
N GLY A 94 6.88 -6.72 15.80
CA GLY A 94 5.78 -5.81 15.50
C GLY A 94 4.40 -6.46 15.46
N ASP A 95 3.41 -5.63 15.20
CA ASP A 95 2.06 -6.06 14.84
C ASP A 95 1.94 -6.13 13.31
N ARG A 96 1.71 -7.33 12.80
CA ARG A 96 1.65 -7.57 11.35
C ARG A 96 0.61 -6.70 10.66
N SER A 97 -0.57 -6.53 11.25
CA SER A 97 -1.65 -5.76 10.62
C SER A 97 -1.29 -4.29 10.49
N SER A 98 -0.61 -3.73 11.50
CA SER A 98 -0.11 -2.36 11.46
C SER A 98 0.98 -2.18 10.40
N ILE A 99 1.90 -3.14 10.28
CA ILE A 99 2.95 -3.12 9.24
C ILE A 99 2.34 -3.23 7.83
N GLU A 100 1.37 -4.12 7.63
CA GLU A 100 0.61 -4.23 6.37
C GLU A 100 -0.07 -2.90 6.02
N GLN A 101 -0.68 -2.24 7.00
CA GLN A 101 -1.34 -0.95 6.80
C GLN A 101 -0.35 0.16 6.43
N VAL A 102 0.82 0.24 7.07
CA VAL A 102 1.89 1.17 6.69
C VAL A 102 2.31 0.95 5.25
N LEU A 103 2.56 -0.31 4.86
CA LEU A 103 2.92 -0.65 3.48
C LEU A 103 1.84 -0.24 2.48
N VAL A 104 0.57 -0.53 2.75
CA VAL A 104 -0.56 -0.12 1.89
C VAL A 104 -0.59 1.39 1.72
N ILE A 105 -0.48 2.16 2.82
CA ILE A 105 -0.47 3.63 2.78
C ILE A 105 0.66 4.14 1.88
N LEU A 106 1.88 3.65 2.07
CA LEU A 106 3.04 4.12 1.31
C LEU A 106 2.96 3.72 -0.17
N ILE A 107 2.53 2.51 -0.47
CA ILE A 107 2.39 2.02 -1.85
C ILE A 107 1.29 2.79 -2.60
N VAL A 108 0.13 3.01 -1.97
CA VAL A 108 -0.97 3.77 -2.59
C VAL A 108 -0.53 5.22 -2.85
N ASN A 109 0.21 5.85 -1.92
CA ASN A 109 0.76 7.18 -2.12
C ASN A 109 1.75 7.22 -3.28
N GLY A 110 2.63 6.23 -3.41
CA GLY A 110 3.55 6.12 -4.54
C GLY A 110 2.81 5.93 -5.88
N MET A 111 1.76 5.10 -5.91
CA MET A 111 0.92 4.95 -7.10
C MET A 111 0.19 6.26 -7.47
N ASP A 112 -0.30 7.00 -6.47
CA ASP A 112 -0.94 8.31 -6.68
C ASP A 112 0.05 9.34 -7.24
N ALA A 113 1.30 9.35 -6.78
CA ALA A 113 2.35 10.25 -7.27
C ALA A 113 2.71 10.00 -8.74
N MET A 114 2.42 8.82 -9.26
CA MET A 114 2.70 8.43 -10.65
C MET A 114 1.49 8.55 -11.58
N LYS A 115 0.32 9.03 -11.11
CA LYS A 115 -0.91 9.06 -11.92
C LYS A 115 -0.74 9.82 -13.25
N ASP A 116 0.01 10.92 -13.23
CA ASP A 116 0.25 11.79 -14.40
C ASP A 116 1.55 11.45 -15.16
N ALA A 117 2.32 10.46 -14.66
CA ALA A 117 3.53 9.98 -15.33
C ALA A 117 3.20 9.09 -16.53
N PRO A 118 4.01 9.07 -17.60
CA PRO A 118 3.88 8.10 -18.68
C PRO A 118 3.93 6.67 -18.15
N GLU A 119 3.10 5.77 -18.68
CA GLU A 119 3.04 4.37 -18.19
C GLU A 119 4.39 3.66 -18.17
N VAL A 120 5.21 3.90 -19.20
CA VAL A 120 6.56 3.30 -19.33
C VAL A 120 7.54 3.79 -18.26
N ALA A 121 7.25 4.91 -17.59
CA ALA A 121 8.09 5.47 -16.54
C ALA A 121 7.61 5.04 -15.13
N ARG A 122 6.42 4.44 -15.01
CA ARG A 122 5.86 4.02 -13.73
C ARG A 122 6.59 2.79 -13.23
N ASP A 123 7.10 2.84 -12.02
CA ASP A 123 7.74 1.73 -11.33
C ASP A 123 7.70 1.98 -9.81
N LEU A 124 7.23 1.00 -9.05
CA LEU A 124 7.20 1.06 -7.61
C LEU A 124 7.94 -0.15 -7.03
N VAL A 125 8.89 0.13 -6.16
CA VAL A 125 9.75 -0.88 -5.56
C VAL A 125 9.62 -0.87 -4.05
N VAL A 126 9.41 -2.04 -3.46
CA VAL A 126 9.52 -2.24 -2.01
C VAL A 126 10.81 -2.99 -1.73
N GLY A 127 11.76 -2.32 -1.10
CA GLY A 127 13.04 -2.91 -0.69
C GLY A 127 13.14 -3.05 0.83
N ALA A 128 14.04 -3.90 1.30
CA ALA A 128 14.42 -3.94 2.69
C ALA A 128 15.91 -4.26 2.83
N ARG A 129 16.51 -3.78 3.94
CA ARG A 129 17.87 -4.14 4.30
C ARG A 129 17.99 -4.31 5.80
N HIS A 130 18.84 -5.23 6.23
CA HIS A 130 19.23 -5.36 7.62
C HIS A 130 20.26 -4.27 7.96
N ASP A 131 20.07 -3.56 9.07
CA ASP A 131 20.91 -2.44 9.50
C ASP A 131 21.07 -2.48 11.04
N GLY A 132 22.02 -3.27 11.51
CA GLY A 132 22.28 -3.48 12.93
C GLY A 132 21.08 -4.11 13.66
N ASP A 133 20.53 -3.41 14.64
CA ASP A 133 19.38 -3.89 15.42
C ASP A 133 18.02 -3.66 14.72
N PHE A 134 18.04 -3.14 13.49
CA PHE A 134 16.84 -2.76 12.75
C PHE A 134 16.83 -3.38 11.35
N VAL A 135 15.64 -3.53 10.82
CA VAL A 135 15.40 -3.68 9.39
C VAL A 135 14.83 -2.38 8.87
N GLN A 136 15.50 -1.79 7.88
CA GLN A 136 14.97 -0.65 7.14
C GLN A 136 14.17 -1.16 5.96
N VAL A 137 12.93 -0.69 5.84
CA VAL A 137 12.08 -0.91 4.67
C VAL A 137 12.00 0.37 3.86
N THR A 138 12.04 0.25 2.55
CA THR A 138 11.98 1.36 1.60
C THR A 138 10.85 1.12 0.60
N VAL A 139 9.96 2.09 0.43
CA VAL A 139 8.99 2.14 -0.66
C VAL A 139 9.37 3.29 -1.57
N ARG A 140 9.76 2.98 -2.81
CA ARG A 140 10.23 3.95 -3.79
C ARG A 140 9.31 3.98 -4.99
N ASP A 141 8.93 5.19 -5.41
CA ASP A 141 8.19 5.46 -6.63
C ASP A 141 9.02 6.27 -7.65
N ARG A 142 8.54 6.34 -8.87
CA ARG A 142 9.06 7.21 -9.95
C ARG A 142 8.07 8.31 -10.34
N GLY A 143 7.37 8.86 -9.33
CA GLY A 143 6.42 9.95 -9.51
C GLY A 143 7.07 11.33 -9.60
N HIS A 144 6.27 12.33 -9.31
CA HIS A 144 6.69 13.74 -9.35
C HIS A 144 7.63 14.17 -8.21
N GLY A 145 7.89 13.27 -7.23
CA GLY A 145 8.68 13.60 -6.04
C GLY A 145 7.94 14.53 -5.07
N ILE A 146 8.67 15.07 -4.12
CA ILE A 146 8.15 15.91 -3.02
C ILE A 146 8.78 17.30 -3.12
N ALA A 147 7.95 18.35 -3.17
CA ALA A 147 8.44 19.72 -3.15
C ALA A 147 9.19 20.00 -1.82
N ALA A 148 10.33 20.69 -1.89
CA ALA A 148 11.17 20.97 -0.73
C ALA A 148 10.41 21.67 0.41
N ALA A 149 9.47 22.56 0.07
CA ALA A 149 8.63 23.26 1.04
C ALA A 149 7.70 22.32 1.83
N ASN A 150 7.35 21.14 1.30
CA ASN A 150 6.42 20.19 1.89
C ASN A 150 7.13 19.09 2.69
N MET A 151 8.42 18.90 2.50
CA MET A 151 9.20 17.80 3.04
C MET A 151 9.11 17.70 4.58
N SER A 152 9.16 18.82 5.29
CA SER A 152 9.11 18.85 6.75
C SER A 152 7.72 18.62 7.34
N GLN A 153 6.67 18.87 6.56
CA GLN A 153 5.27 18.81 7.01
C GLN A 153 4.52 17.57 6.53
N LEU A 154 5.18 16.74 5.71
CA LEU A 154 4.54 15.63 5.00
C LEU A 154 3.87 14.60 5.95
N PHE A 155 4.41 14.45 7.14
CA PHE A 155 3.88 13.55 8.17
C PHE A 155 3.00 14.25 9.21
N ASP A 156 2.72 15.55 9.06
CA ASP A 156 1.88 16.27 10.00
C ASP A 156 0.40 15.91 9.76
N SER A 157 -0.38 15.90 10.85
CA SER A 157 -1.80 15.60 10.76
C SER A 157 -2.51 16.68 9.96
N PHE A 158 -3.39 16.27 9.04
CA PHE A 158 -4.17 17.15 8.16
C PHE A 158 -3.36 17.88 7.08
N PHE A 159 -2.07 17.59 6.92
CA PHE A 159 -1.31 18.11 5.79
C PHE A 159 -1.66 17.32 4.53
N THR A 160 -2.06 18.01 3.47
CA THR A 160 -2.31 17.42 2.15
C THR A 160 -1.92 18.39 1.05
N THR A 161 -1.36 17.87 -0.02
CA THR A 161 -1.10 18.62 -1.26
C THR A 161 -2.16 18.35 -2.33
N LYS A 162 -3.15 17.48 -2.03
CA LYS A 162 -4.23 17.11 -2.95
C LYS A 162 -5.46 17.96 -2.69
N SER A 163 -6.12 18.41 -3.77
CA SER A 163 -7.34 19.26 -3.73
C SER A 163 -8.56 18.58 -3.10
N ASP A 164 -8.60 17.24 -3.10
CA ASP A 164 -9.81 16.47 -2.82
C ASP A 164 -9.78 15.64 -1.53
N GLY A 165 -8.83 15.84 -0.59
CA GLY A 165 -8.79 14.95 0.54
C GLY A 165 -8.01 15.38 1.77
N MET A 166 -8.53 15.00 2.93
CA MET A 166 -7.78 14.92 4.18
C MET A 166 -6.87 13.70 4.11
N GLU A 167 -5.60 13.88 3.73
CA GLU A 167 -4.64 12.78 3.77
C GLU A 167 -4.13 12.58 5.20
N MET A 168 -4.85 11.77 5.96
CA MET A 168 -4.38 11.29 7.28
C MET A 168 -3.40 10.11 7.16
N GLY A 169 -3.18 9.59 5.94
CA GLY A 169 -2.44 8.34 5.74
C GLY A 169 -1.01 8.38 6.27
N LEU A 170 -0.23 9.39 5.90
CA LEU A 170 1.18 9.48 6.32
C LEU A 170 1.35 9.75 7.81
N SER A 171 0.49 10.57 8.42
CA SER A 171 0.50 10.79 9.86
C SER A 171 0.10 9.53 10.64
N ILE A 172 -0.80 8.72 10.10
CA ILE A 172 -1.16 7.41 10.65
C ILE A 172 0.01 6.44 10.53
N ALA A 173 0.67 6.36 9.36
CA ALA A 173 1.85 5.52 9.16
C ALA A 173 2.98 5.90 10.14
N ARG A 174 3.22 7.21 10.34
CA ARG A 174 4.18 7.71 11.33
C ARG A 174 3.83 7.27 12.75
N SER A 175 2.57 7.39 13.14
CA SER A 175 2.12 6.98 14.47
C SER A 175 2.27 5.48 14.69
N MET A 176 1.96 4.66 13.67
CA MET A 176 2.14 3.22 13.74
C MET A 176 3.61 2.82 13.87
N ILE A 177 4.49 3.38 13.06
CA ILE A 177 5.94 3.11 13.12
C ILE A 177 6.51 3.57 14.47
N PHE A 178 6.09 4.74 14.98
CA PHE A 178 6.50 5.21 16.30
C PHE A 178 6.08 4.25 17.43
N MET A 179 4.89 3.67 17.39
CA MET A 179 4.44 2.64 18.34
C MET A 179 5.30 1.36 18.29
N HIS A 180 5.93 1.07 17.14
CA HIS A 180 6.87 -0.03 16.97
C HIS A 180 8.31 0.33 17.38
N GLY A 181 8.54 1.52 17.96
CA GLY A 181 9.88 2.01 18.31
C GLY A 181 10.76 2.34 17.10
N GLY A 182 10.16 2.41 15.91
CA GLY A 182 10.84 2.71 14.66
C GLY A 182 10.82 4.21 14.32
N ARG A 183 11.42 4.53 13.18
CA ARG A 183 11.40 5.86 12.56
C ARG A 183 10.87 5.75 11.15
N ILE A 184 10.22 6.81 10.65
CA ILE A 184 9.79 6.96 9.27
C ILE A 184 10.28 8.28 8.74
N TRP A 185 10.80 8.30 7.50
CA TRP A 185 11.26 9.52 6.81
C TRP A 185 11.13 9.35 5.30
N THR A 186 11.41 10.40 4.56
CA THR A 186 11.34 10.41 3.11
C THR A 186 12.47 11.24 2.52
N GLU A 187 12.82 10.94 1.28
CA GLU A 187 13.72 11.71 0.45
C GLU A 187 13.29 11.65 -1.02
N ASN A 188 13.72 12.62 -1.81
CA ASN A 188 13.60 12.53 -3.27
C ASN A 188 14.71 11.65 -3.83
N ALA A 189 14.33 10.73 -4.72
CA ALA A 189 15.30 9.89 -5.39
C ALA A 189 16.07 10.70 -6.48
N ALA A 190 17.37 10.43 -6.62
CA ALA A 190 18.24 11.16 -7.54
C ALA A 190 17.82 11.04 -9.02
N ASP A 191 17.15 9.95 -9.37
CA ASP A 191 16.65 9.65 -10.73
C ASP A 191 15.14 9.93 -10.88
N GLY A 192 14.57 10.71 -9.94
CA GLY A 192 13.17 11.11 -9.91
C GLY A 192 12.30 10.27 -8.99
N GLY A 193 11.15 10.84 -8.59
CA GLY A 193 10.23 10.26 -7.62
C GLY A 193 10.67 10.46 -6.18
N ALA A 194 10.04 9.72 -5.27
CA ALA A 194 10.31 9.75 -3.84
C ALA A 194 10.61 8.36 -3.28
N ALA A 195 11.34 8.33 -2.19
CA ALA A 195 11.58 7.14 -1.39
C ALA A 195 11.10 7.41 0.04
N PHE A 196 10.23 6.53 0.53
CA PHE A 196 9.77 6.50 1.92
C PHE A 196 10.46 5.36 2.63
N HIS A 197 11.01 5.65 3.79
CA HIS A 197 11.76 4.69 4.60
C HIS A 197 11.14 4.56 5.98
N PHE A 198 11.15 3.35 6.52
CA PHE A 198 10.85 3.15 7.93
C PHE A 198 11.70 2.02 8.51
N THR A 199 11.87 2.02 9.84
CA THR A 199 12.64 1.00 10.54
C THR A 199 11.75 0.21 11.49
N LEU A 200 12.07 -1.07 11.64
CA LEU A 200 11.47 -1.99 12.62
C LEU A 200 12.61 -2.71 13.34
N ALA A 201 12.47 -2.90 14.65
CA ALA A 201 13.47 -3.63 15.43
C ALA A 201 13.52 -5.11 15.02
N VAL A 202 14.72 -5.68 14.94
CA VAL A 202 14.93 -7.12 14.74
C VAL A 202 14.33 -7.89 15.92
N ALA A 203 13.64 -8.98 15.64
CA ALA A 203 13.11 -9.83 16.70
C ALA A 203 14.26 -10.55 17.43
N PRO A 204 14.22 -10.65 18.76
CA PRO A 204 15.24 -11.41 19.48
C PRO A 204 15.20 -12.88 19.09
N ALA A 205 16.38 -13.49 18.94
CA ALA A 205 16.54 -14.88 18.47
C ALA A 205 15.78 -15.92 19.35
N THR A 206 15.42 -15.56 20.58
CA THR A 206 14.71 -16.43 21.54
C THR A 206 13.19 -16.49 21.29
N ALA A 207 12.64 -15.72 20.37
CA ALA A 207 11.20 -15.66 20.11
C ALA A 207 10.71 -16.68 19.05
N VAL A 208 11.60 -17.54 18.57
CA VAL A 208 11.27 -18.59 17.59
C VAL A 208 11.33 -19.94 18.31
N ALA A 209 10.25 -20.33 18.96
CA ALA A 209 10.02 -21.66 19.52
C ALA A 209 8.69 -22.22 19.01
#